data_b7565c7befb2f316ae7f6f1f1e3962ea
#
_entry.id   b7565c7befb2f316ae7f6f1f1e3962ea
#
_cell.length_a   1.000
_cell.length_b   1.000
_cell.length_c   1.000
_cell.angle_alpha   90.00
_cell.angle_beta   90.00
_cell.angle_gamma   90.00
#
_symmetry.space_group_name_H-M   'P 1'
#
loop_
_entity.id
_entity.type
_entity.pdbx_description
1 polymer ?
#
loop_
_entity_poly.entity_id
_entity_poly.type
_entity_poly.pdbx_seq_one_letter_code
_entity_poly.pdbx_strand_id
1 'polypeptide(L)'
;MKTKFNIRFIFPALVITLLLAAAFIAPSKPVFYIIGDSTTRNSNRPQCGWGEVVGELFDTTKISISNQAMAGRSTRTFISEGRWDKVMSTIKAGDYFLVVFGHNEGSAPDTTKNGRRGVLKGIGEETKELTLKDGKIEVVHTYGWYLRKFVNDAKAKGAIPIIASMIPRNEFRDGKVMRANNDYGKWSAEVAAQTGAYFVDLNSITSDKYDKLGPDETKKLFPGDHTHTNIDGARINAASVTEGLRMLKDCHLKDFLLQK
;
A
#
# COMPACT_ATOMS: atom_id res chain seq x y z
N MET A 1 -67.85 -29.61 -10.15
CA MET A 1 -66.59 -30.19 -9.67
C MET A 1 -65.60 -29.07 -9.43
N LYS A 2 -65.31 -28.73 -8.17
CA LYS A 2 -64.34 -27.71 -7.82
C LYS A 2 -63.04 -28.42 -7.38
N THR A 3 -62.03 -28.42 -8.20
CA THR A 3 -60.69 -28.96 -7.87
C THR A 3 -59.99 -28.04 -6.85
N LYS A 4 -59.81 -28.52 -5.63
CA LYS A 4 -58.97 -27.82 -4.61
C LYS A 4 -57.50 -28.07 -4.92
N PHE A 5 -56.81 -27.04 -5.34
CA PHE A 5 -55.37 -27.06 -5.54
C PHE A 5 -54.69 -27.03 -4.15
N ASN A 6 -53.90 -28.07 -3.84
CA ASN A 6 -53.23 -28.22 -2.53
C ASN A 6 -51.93 -27.42 -2.52
N ILE A 7 -51.94 -26.20 -1.95
CA ILE A 7 -50.83 -25.26 -1.84
C ILE A 7 -49.70 -25.74 -0.85
N ARG A 8 -49.91 -26.86 -0.16
CA ARG A 8 -49.04 -27.32 0.95
C ARG A 8 -47.65 -27.87 0.54
N PHE A 9 -47.41 -28.15 -0.73
CA PHE A 9 -46.15 -28.75 -1.20
C PHE A 9 -45.19 -27.80 -1.95
N ILE A 10 -45.61 -26.56 -2.22
CA ILE A 10 -44.78 -25.60 -2.99
C ILE A 10 -43.79 -24.86 -2.10
N PHE A 11 -44.12 -24.60 -0.83
CA PHE A 11 -43.28 -23.81 0.09
C PHE A 11 -41.94 -24.46 0.47
N PRO A 12 -41.84 -25.78 0.79
CA PRO A 12 -40.54 -26.35 1.15
C PRO A 12 -39.59 -26.50 -0.03
N ALA A 13 -40.09 -26.72 -1.25
CA ALA A 13 -39.25 -26.79 -2.45
C ALA A 13 -38.60 -25.46 -2.81
N LEU A 14 -39.33 -24.35 -2.66
CA LEU A 14 -38.80 -22.99 -2.95
C LEU A 14 -37.72 -22.54 -1.94
N VAL A 15 -37.90 -22.91 -0.65
CA VAL A 15 -36.91 -22.60 0.40
C VAL A 15 -35.62 -23.42 0.22
N ILE A 16 -35.75 -24.70 -0.17
CA ILE A 16 -34.59 -25.56 -0.44
C ILE A 16 -33.82 -25.07 -1.67
N THR A 17 -34.51 -24.59 -2.72
CA THR A 17 -33.85 -24.04 -3.91
C THR A 17 -33.12 -22.71 -3.62
N LEU A 18 -33.66 -21.85 -2.75
CA LEU A 18 -33.00 -20.61 -2.32
C LEU A 18 -31.77 -20.90 -1.42
N LEU A 19 -31.83 -21.91 -0.54
CA LEU A 19 -30.69 -22.31 0.29
C LEU A 19 -29.58 -22.98 -0.52
N LEU A 20 -29.91 -23.73 -1.57
CA LEU A 20 -28.92 -24.32 -2.47
C LEU A 20 -28.26 -23.27 -3.41
N ALA A 21 -28.98 -22.23 -3.81
CA ALA A 21 -28.41 -21.14 -4.60
C ALA A 21 -27.43 -20.26 -3.79
N ALA A 22 -27.59 -20.15 -2.47
CA ALA A 22 -26.66 -19.45 -1.59
C ALA A 22 -25.36 -20.24 -1.34
N ALA A 23 -25.32 -21.54 -1.62
CA ALA A 23 -24.18 -22.40 -1.30
C ALA A 23 -23.05 -22.44 -2.35
N PHE A 24 -23.20 -21.76 -3.49
CA PHE A 24 -22.26 -21.86 -4.61
C PHE A 24 -21.55 -20.57 -5.01
N ILE A 25 -21.56 -19.53 -4.17
CA ILE A 25 -20.63 -18.42 -4.40
C ILE A 25 -19.32 -18.81 -3.73
N ALA A 26 -18.44 -19.47 -4.48
CA ALA A 26 -17.06 -19.67 -4.03
C ALA A 26 -16.49 -18.31 -3.62
N PRO A 27 -15.93 -18.17 -2.40
CA PRO A 27 -15.36 -16.90 -1.97
C PRO A 27 -14.34 -16.45 -3.00
N SER A 28 -14.55 -15.25 -3.55
CA SER A 28 -13.61 -14.71 -4.52
C SER A 28 -12.24 -14.57 -3.85
N LYS A 29 -11.20 -15.06 -4.53
CA LYS A 29 -9.82 -14.95 -4.12
C LYS A 29 -9.51 -13.51 -3.68
N PRO A 30 -8.97 -13.28 -2.48
CA PRO A 30 -8.64 -11.94 -2.01
C PRO A 30 -7.57 -11.29 -2.87
N VAL A 31 -7.57 -9.97 -2.90
CA VAL A 31 -6.57 -9.17 -3.61
C VAL A 31 -5.70 -8.42 -2.60
N PHE A 32 -4.40 -8.47 -2.79
CA PHE A 32 -3.45 -7.64 -2.07
C PHE A 32 -3.13 -6.41 -2.92
N TYR A 33 -3.77 -5.28 -2.61
CA TYR A 33 -3.53 -3.99 -3.23
C TYR A 33 -2.32 -3.32 -2.61
N ILE A 34 -1.45 -2.76 -3.45
CA ILE A 34 -0.26 -2.02 -3.03
C ILE A 34 -0.29 -0.66 -3.71
N ILE A 35 -0.27 0.42 -2.94
CA ILE A 35 -0.07 1.78 -3.45
C ILE A 35 1.23 2.38 -2.91
N GLY A 36 1.86 3.21 -3.72
CA GLY A 36 3.14 3.81 -3.40
C GLY A 36 3.71 4.59 -4.58
N ASP A 37 4.99 4.88 -4.47
CA ASP A 37 5.75 5.68 -5.43
C ASP A 37 6.66 4.83 -6.34
N SER A 38 7.72 5.44 -6.89
CA SER A 38 8.69 4.80 -7.77
C SER A 38 9.51 3.69 -7.13
N THR A 39 9.63 3.66 -5.81
CA THR A 39 10.35 2.61 -5.11
C THR A 39 9.53 1.32 -5.04
N THR A 40 8.22 1.43 -5.23
CA THR A 40 7.27 0.32 -5.28
C THR A 40 6.98 -0.14 -6.72
N ARG A 41 6.92 0.80 -7.69
CA ARG A 41 6.77 0.50 -9.12
C ARG A 41 7.51 1.53 -9.97
N ASN A 42 8.47 1.04 -10.80
CA ASN A 42 9.28 1.91 -11.65
C ASN A 42 9.46 1.31 -13.05
N SER A 43 9.02 2.05 -14.07
CA SER A 43 9.16 1.65 -15.46
C SER A 43 10.49 2.10 -16.11
N ASN A 44 11.31 2.89 -15.41
CA ASN A 44 12.58 3.41 -15.93
C ASN A 44 13.71 2.40 -15.73
N ARG A 45 13.84 1.46 -16.64
CA ARG A 45 14.88 0.41 -16.57
C ARG A 45 16.31 1.00 -16.66
N PRO A 46 17.29 0.44 -15.91
CA PRO A 46 17.26 -0.82 -15.15
C PRO A 46 16.64 -0.70 -13.73
N GLN A 47 16.06 0.43 -13.36
CA GLN A 47 15.40 0.58 -12.08
C GLN A 47 14.17 -0.35 -11.97
N CYS A 48 13.93 -0.88 -10.76
CA CYS A 48 12.82 -1.78 -10.47
C CYS A 48 12.27 -1.47 -9.08
N GLY A 49 10.94 -1.37 -8.96
CA GLY A 49 10.28 -1.22 -7.67
C GLY A 49 10.00 -2.58 -7.02
N TRP A 50 10.09 -2.67 -5.71
CA TRP A 50 9.89 -3.93 -4.97
C TRP A 50 8.51 -4.57 -5.19
N GLY A 51 7.48 -3.76 -5.41
CA GLY A 51 6.12 -4.24 -5.69
C GLY A 51 5.96 -4.90 -7.07
N GLU A 52 6.98 -4.80 -7.95
CA GLU A 52 6.98 -5.49 -9.24
C GLU A 52 7.40 -6.96 -9.09
N VAL A 53 8.15 -7.29 -8.04
CA VAL A 53 8.70 -8.64 -7.80
C VAL A 53 8.12 -9.30 -6.54
N VAL A 54 7.35 -8.59 -5.73
CA VAL A 54 6.81 -9.11 -4.46
C VAL A 54 5.92 -10.34 -4.66
N GLY A 55 5.26 -10.44 -5.81
CA GLY A 55 4.44 -11.59 -6.19
C GLY A 55 5.22 -12.91 -6.25
N GLU A 56 6.54 -12.86 -6.48
CA GLU A 56 7.43 -14.04 -6.44
C GLU A 56 7.47 -14.71 -5.05
N LEU A 57 7.01 -14.02 -4.01
CA LEU A 57 7.04 -14.46 -2.61
C LEU A 57 5.67 -14.89 -2.07
N PHE A 58 4.62 -14.85 -2.90
CA PHE A 58 3.26 -15.21 -2.54
C PHE A 58 2.75 -16.41 -3.31
N ASP A 59 1.89 -17.21 -2.67
CA ASP A 59 1.09 -18.23 -3.35
C ASP A 59 -0.02 -17.56 -4.18
N THR A 60 0.34 -17.19 -5.40
CA THR A 60 -0.57 -16.49 -6.32
C THR A 60 -1.73 -17.36 -6.79
N THR A 61 -1.82 -18.62 -6.42
CA THR A 61 -3.02 -19.43 -6.63
C THR A 61 -4.12 -19.08 -5.62
N LYS A 62 -3.74 -18.58 -4.43
CA LYS A 62 -4.65 -18.26 -3.30
C LYS A 62 -4.92 -16.77 -3.13
N ILE A 63 -4.01 -15.88 -3.57
CA ILE A 63 -4.17 -14.44 -3.49
C ILE A 63 -3.75 -13.78 -4.80
N SER A 64 -4.41 -12.69 -5.20
CA SER A 64 -4.00 -11.86 -6.33
C SER A 64 -3.18 -10.68 -5.84
N ILE A 65 -2.10 -10.31 -6.54
CA ILE A 65 -1.30 -9.13 -6.24
C ILE A 65 -1.67 -8.01 -7.21
N SER A 66 -2.07 -6.86 -6.70
CA SER A 66 -2.45 -5.68 -7.47
C SER A 66 -1.56 -4.49 -7.12
N ASN A 67 -0.43 -4.37 -7.81
CA ASN A 67 0.48 -3.23 -7.64
C ASN A 67 -0.03 -2.02 -8.41
N GLN A 68 -0.69 -1.08 -7.71
CA GLN A 68 -1.25 0.17 -8.21
C GLN A 68 -0.31 1.38 -8.01
N ALA A 69 0.90 1.15 -7.49
CA ALA A 69 1.89 2.20 -7.28
C ALA A 69 2.26 2.90 -8.60
N MET A 70 2.68 4.16 -8.50
CA MET A 70 3.05 4.97 -9.64
C MET A 70 4.27 5.85 -9.35
N ALA A 71 5.29 5.72 -10.19
CA ALA A 71 6.51 6.50 -10.07
C ALA A 71 6.24 8.02 -10.02
N GLY A 72 6.94 8.73 -9.13
CA GLY A 72 6.86 10.17 -8.97
C GLY A 72 5.59 10.69 -8.28
N ARG A 73 4.76 9.82 -7.68
CA ARG A 73 3.58 10.22 -6.91
C ARG A 73 3.89 10.31 -5.44
N SER A 74 3.22 11.26 -4.79
CA SER A 74 3.09 11.40 -3.35
C SER A 74 1.70 10.98 -2.92
N THR A 75 1.45 10.91 -1.63
CA THR A 75 0.11 10.71 -1.06
C THR A 75 -0.92 11.69 -1.65
N ARG A 76 -0.57 13.00 -1.74
CA ARG A 76 -1.40 14.05 -2.34
C ARG A 76 -1.71 13.77 -3.82
N THR A 77 -0.69 13.56 -4.64
CA THR A 77 -0.89 13.37 -6.08
C THR A 77 -1.56 12.05 -6.42
N PHE A 78 -1.44 11.04 -5.58
CA PHE A 78 -2.16 9.79 -5.76
C PHE A 78 -3.68 9.99 -5.62
N ILE A 79 -4.12 10.90 -4.75
CA ILE A 79 -5.53 11.29 -4.61
C ILE A 79 -5.93 12.27 -5.72
N SER A 80 -5.21 13.38 -5.88
CA SER A 80 -5.62 14.45 -6.81
C SER A 80 -5.63 14.04 -8.28
N GLU A 81 -4.91 12.96 -8.65
CA GLU A 81 -4.96 12.35 -9.98
C GLU A 81 -6.06 11.27 -10.13
N GLY A 82 -6.97 11.10 -9.15
CA GLY A 82 -8.04 10.10 -9.17
C GLY A 82 -7.56 8.65 -9.10
N ARG A 83 -6.29 8.41 -8.73
CA ARG A 83 -5.73 7.03 -8.64
C ARG A 83 -6.31 6.27 -7.47
N TRP A 84 -6.52 6.96 -6.35
CA TRP A 84 -7.16 6.37 -5.19
C TRP A 84 -8.60 5.97 -5.48
N ASP A 85 -9.39 6.82 -6.13
CA ASP A 85 -10.77 6.52 -6.51
C ASP A 85 -10.84 5.26 -7.40
N LYS A 86 -9.85 5.10 -8.29
CA LYS A 86 -9.75 3.91 -9.14
C LYS A 86 -9.49 2.63 -8.32
N VAL A 87 -8.64 2.69 -7.29
CA VAL A 87 -8.45 1.56 -6.36
C VAL A 87 -9.73 1.29 -5.59
N MET A 88 -10.36 2.35 -5.04
CA MET A 88 -11.59 2.25 -4.26
C MET A 88 -12.79 1.71 -5.05
N SER A 89 -12.79 1.83 -6.38
CA SER A 89 -13.82 1.25 -7.22
C SER A 89 -13.75 -0.29 -7.32
N THR A 90 -12.61 -0.88 -6.97
CA THR A 90 -12.36 -2.32 -7.12
C THR A 90 -12.14 -3.07 -5.81
N ILE A 91 -11.65 -2.37 -4.78
CA ILE A 91 -11.37 -2.94 -3.45
C ILE A 91 -12.69 -3.35 -2.75
N LYS A 92 -12.68 -4.45 -2.04
CA LYS A 92 -13.83 -5.03 -1.35
C LYS A 92 -13.46 -5.68 -0.03
N ALA A 93 -14.47 -6.10 0.72
CA ALA A 93 -14.31 -6.77 2.00
C ALA A 93 -13.44 -8.04 1.87
N GLY A 94 -12.50 -8.20 2.79
CA GLY A 94 -11.53 -9.30 2.81
C GLY A 94 -10.28 -9.07 1.95
N ASP A 95 -10.21 -8.01 1.14
CA ASP A 95 -8.99 -7.63 0.45
C ASP A 95 -7.98 -7.02 1.44
N TYR A 96 -6.70 -7.11 1.11
CA TYR A 96 -5.61 -6.47 1.84
C TYR A 96 -5.14 -5.23 1.09
N PHE A 97 -4.77 -4.20 1.84
CA PHE A 97 -4.34 -2.93 1.27
C PHE A 97 -3.08 -2.43 1.97
N LEU A 98 -1.99 -2.24 1.24
CA LEU A 98 -0.74 -1.68 1.76
C LEU A 98 -0.46 -0.34 1.12
N VAL A 99 -0.19 0.67 1.97
CA VAL A 99 0.23 2.01 1.56
C VAL A 99 1.66 2.29 2.00
N VAL A 100 2.49 2.76 1.06
CA VAL A 100 3.89 3.13 1.31
C VAL A 100 4.29 4.35 0.48
N PHE A 101 4.52 5.47 1.14
CA PHE A 101 4.98 6.73 0.55
C PHE A 101 6.02 7.39 1.46
N GLY A 102 6.68 8.46 1.00
CA GLY A 102 7.62 9.26 1.76
C GLY A 102 8.74 9.88 0.93
N HIS A 103 8.98 9.39 -0.29
CA HIS A 103 10.10 9.87 -1.11
C HIS A 103 9.80 11.14 -1.92
N ASN A 104 8.53 11.48 -2.14
CA ASN A 104 8.11 12.59 -2.98
C ASN A 104 7.40 13.73 -2.22
N GLU A 105 7.17 13.58 -0.93
CA GLU A 105 6.39 14.47 -0.07
C GLU A 105 7.15 15.73 0.37
N GLY A 106 8.49 15.70 0.37
CA GLY A 106 9.34 16.64 1.10
C GLY A 106 9.39 18.08 0.57
N SER A 107 8.95 18.34 -0.67
CA SER A 107 8.90 19.70 -1.20
C SER A 107 7.80 20.52 -0.51
N ALA A 108 8.02 21.84 -0.36
CA ALA A 108 6.95 22.72 0.07
C ALA A 108 5.78 22.65 -0.92
N PRO A 109 4.53 22.51 -0.42
CA PRO A 109 3.39 22.37 -1.33
C PRO A 109 3.11 23.67 -2.08
N ASP A 110 3.16 23.59 -3.41
CA ASP A 110 2.81 24.64 -4.36
C ASP A 110 2.28 24.03 -5.67
N THR A 111 2.15 24.83 -6.72
CA THR A 111 1.65 24.39 -8.04
C THR A 111 2.77 24.08 -9.07
N THR A 112 4.03 24.17 -8.69
CA THR A 112 5.18 23.82 -9.54
C THR A 112 5.29 22.30 -9.75
N LYS A 113 6.14 21.87 -10.66
CA LYS A 113 6.36 20.44 -10.94
C LYS A 113 6.76 19.65 -9.69
N ASN A 114 7.56 20.23 -8.80
CA ASN A 114 7.99 19.56 -7.56
C ASN A 114 7.03 19.81 -6.41
N GLY A 115 6.58 21.04 -6.19
CA GLY A 115 5.70 21.42 -5.11
C GLY A 115 4.31 20.80 -5.21
N ARG A 116 3.83 20.42 -6.41
CA ARG A 116 2.58 19.68 -6.56
C ARG A 116 2.59 18.31 -5.87
N ARG A 117 3.77 17.75 -5.57
CA ARG A 117 3.94 16.50 -4.82
C ARG A 117 4.04 16.76 -3.32
N GLY A 118 4.41 17.99 -2.93
CA GLY A 118 4.58 18.38 -1.54
C GLY A 118 3.31 18.27 -0.75
N VAL A 119 3.46 17.88 0.50
CA VAL A 119 2.39 17.84 1.52
C VAL A 119 2.85 18.64 2.74
N LEU A 120 1.92 18.98 3.64
CA LEU A 120 2.31 19.51 4.95
C LEU A 120 2.95 18.40 5.78
N LYS A 121 3.98 18.74 6.55
CA LYS A 121 4.68 17.81 7.44
C LYS A 121 3.81 17.47 8.65
N GLY A 122 4.04 16.29 9.22
CA GLY A 122 3.38 15.84 10.44
C GLY A 122 2.11 15.05 10.21
N ILE A 123 1.37 14.86 11.31
CA ILE A 123 0.17 14.01 11.36
C ILE A 123 -1.08 14.78 11.82
N GLY A 124 -1.01 16.11 11.94
CA GLY A 124 -2.13 16.96 12.34
C GLY A 124 -3.19 17.14 11.25
N GLU A 125 -4.08 18.12 11.48
CA GLU A 125 -5.18 18.45 10.55
C GLU A 125 -4.93 19.79 9.82
N GLU A 126 -3.70 20.30 9.87
CA GLU A 126 -3.31 21.54 9.22
C GLU A 126 -3.51 21.45 7.71
N THR A 127 -3.93 22.58 7.13
CA THR A 127 -4.22 22.69 5.70
C THR A 127 -3.54 23.89 5.09
N LYS A 128 -3.35 23.84 3.77
CA LYS A 128 -2.91 24.96 2.94
C LYS A 128 -3.72 24.99 1.65
N GLU A 129 -4.35 26.11 1.36
CA GLU A 129 -5.04 26.33 0.09
C GLU A 129 -4.05 26.71 -1.00
N LEU A 130 -4.23 26.14 -2.18
CA LEU A 130 -3.49 26.49 -3.39
C LEU A 130 -4.48 26.78 -4.52
N THR A 131 -4.29 27.91 -5.21
CA THR A 131 -5.04 28.18 -6.44
C THR A 131 -4.32 27.50 -7.62
N LEU A 132 -4.99 26.56 -8.24
CA LEU A 132 -4.48 25.86 -9.42
C LEU A 132 -4.54 26.76 -10.66
N LYS A 133 -3.84 26.33 -11.75
CA LYS A 133 -3.79 27.10 -13.00
C LYS A 133 -5.17 27.29 -13.68
N ASP A 134 -6.12 26.39 -13.42
CA ASP A 134 -7.50 26.47 -13.90
C ASP A 134 -8.44 27.26 -12.96
N GLY A 135 -7.88 27.92 -11.94
CA GLY A 135 -8.59 28.72 -10.96
C GLY A 135 -9.24 27.93 -9.84
N LYS A 136 -9.18 26.59 -9.84
CA LYS A 136 -9.73 25.78 -8.75
C LYS A 136 -8.86 25.88 -7.50
N ILE A 137 -9.50 25.76 -6.35
CA ILE A 137 -8.80 25.70 -5.06
C ILE A 137 -8.56 24.23 -4.72
N GLU A 138 -7.30 23.90 -4.44
CA GLU A 138 -6.90 22.62 -3.86
C GLU A 138 -6.49 22.82 -2.40
N VAL A 139 -7.10 22.06 -1.49
CA VAL A 139 -6.71 22.02 -0.09
C VAL A 139 -5.69 20.95 0.13
N VAL A 140 -4.47 21.36 0.47
CA VAL A 140 -3.36 20.45 0.79
C VAL A 140 -3.34 20.19 2.27
N HIS A 141 -3.19 18.93 2.65
CA HIS A 141 -3.21 18.43 4.02
C HIS A 141 -1.83 17.95 4.46
N THR A 142 -1.75 17.52 5.73
CA THR A 142 -0.56 16.85 6.26
C THR A 142 -0.38 15.44 5.68
N TYR A 143 0.83 14.93 5.75
CA TYR A 143 1.13 13.54 5.38
C TYR A 143 0.23 12.54 6.13
N GLY A 144 0.06 12.74 7.44
CA GLY A 144 -0.75 11.86 8.25
C GLY A 144 -2.24 11.90 7.91
N TRP A 145 -2.78 13.08 7.53
CA TRP A 145 -4.15 13.18 7.06
C TRP A 145 -4.38 12.30 5.82
N TYR A 146 -3.46 12.33 4.85
CA TYR A 146 -3.57 11.50 3.65
C TYR A 146 -3.51 10.01 3.99
N LEU A 147 -2.63 9.60 4.90
CA LEU A 147 -2.57 8.20 5.33
C LEU A 147 -3.85 7.76 6.04
N ARG A 148 -4.39 8.60 6.96
CA ARG A 148 -5.68 8.31 7.63
C ARG A 148 -6.81 8.16 6.63
N LYS A 149 -6.84 9.02 5.59
CA LYS A 149 -7.84 8.92 4.54
C LYS A 149 -7.77 7.57 3.82
N PHE A 150 -6.60 7.14 3.36
CA PHE A 150 -6.43 5.84 2.72
C PHE A 150 -6.90 4.69 3.62
N VAL A 151 -6.50 4.70 4.88
CA VAL A 151 -6.86 3.65 5.85
C VAL A 151 -8.37 3.62 6.11
N ASN A 152 -8.97 4.78 6.37
CA ASN A 152 -10.39 4.85 6.72
C ASN A 152 -11.28 4.47 5.53
N ASP A 153 -10.95 4.93 4.32
CA ASP A 153 -11.66 4.57 3.11
C ASP A 153 -11.59 3.06 2.84
N ALA A 154 -10.40 2.45 2.99
CA ALA A 154 -10.21 1.01 2.84
C ALA A 154 -11.01 0.21 3.88
N LYS A 155 -10.97 0.63 5.16
CA LYS A 155 -11.78 0.03 6.24
C LYS A 155 -13.28 0.13 5.97
N ALA A 156 -13.75 1.26 5.44
CA ALA A 156 -15.15 1.44 5.07
C ALA A 156 -15.62 0.46 3.99
N LYS A 157 -14.69 -0.08 3.18
CA LYS A 157 -14.95 -1.17 2.23
C LYS A 157 -14.78 -2.58 2.84
N GLY A 158 -14.41 -2.68 4.12
CA GLY A 158 -14.11 -3.95 4.78
C GLY A 158 -12.75 -4.55 4.39
N ALA A 159 -11.87 -3.77 3.79
CA ALA A 159 -10.51 -4.20 3.50
C ALA A 159 -9.60 -4.08 4.74
N ILE A 160 -8.50 -4.80 4.74
CA ILE A 160 -7.54 -4.89 5.83
C ILE A 160 -6.34 -3.99 5.52
N PRO A 161 -6.23 -2.78 6.15
CA PRO A 161 -5.18 -1.85 5.84
C PRO A 161 -3.87 -2.13 6.58
N ILE A 162 -2.77 -1.95 5.85
CA ILE A 162 -1.41 -2.03 6.33
C ILE A 162 -0.68 -0.75 5.91
N ILE A 163 -0.03 -0.07 6.84
CA ILE A 163 0.88 1.04 6.54
C ILE A 163 2.31 0.50 6.62
N ALA A 164 3.13 0.80 5.63
CA ALA A 164 4.56 0.53 5.70
C ALA A 164 5.36 1.85 5.72
N SER A 165 6.44 1.90 6.52
CA SER A 165 7.43 2.96 6.37
C SER A 165 8.17 2.81 5.02
N MET A 166 8.66 3.92 4.46
CA MET A 166 9.35 3.91 3.18
C MET A 166 10.67 3.12 3.26
N ILE A 167 11.12 2.51 2.15
CA ILE A 167 12.46 1.90 2.10
C ILE A 167 13.55 2.97 2.32
N PRO A 168 14.73 2.61 2.86
CA PRO A 168 15.82 3.57 3.00
C PRO A 168 16.43 3.93 1.64
N ARG A 169 17.06 5.10 1.57
CA ARG A 169 17.95 5.46 0.48
C ARG A 169 19.34 4.85 0.68
N ASN A 170 20.12 4.76 -0.38
CA ASN A 170 21.53 4.43 -0.30
C ASN A 170 22.33 5.66 0.23
N GLU A 171 22.08 5.99 1.47
CA GLU A 171 22.76 7.09 2.19
C GLU A 171 23.32 6.53 3.49
N PHE A 172 24.64 6.46 3.57
CA PHE A 172 25.36 5.95 4.75
C PHE A 172 26.00 7.09 5.54
N ARG A 173 25.93 6.97 6.86
CA ARG A 173 26.68 7.80 7.80
C ARG A 173 27.28 6.87 8.84
N ASP A 174 28.59 7.00 9.08
CA ASP A 174 29.36 6.19 10.03
C ASP A 174 29.14 4.67 9.83
N GLY A 175 29.11 4.25 8.56
CA GLY A 175 28.93 2.83 8.19
C GLY A 175 27.50 2.28 8.34
N LYS A 176 26.53 3.14 8.65
CA LYS A 176 25.12 2.78 8.82
C LYS A 176 24.22 3.54 7.84
N VAL A 177 23.20 2.87 7.32
CA VAL A 177 22.17 3.48 6.50
C VAL A 177 21.36 4.48 7.32
N MET A 178 21.11 5.65 6.77
CA MET A 178 20.24 6.65 7.38
C MET A 178 18.79 6.17 7.40
N ARG A 179 18.18 6.16 8.58
CA ARG A 179 16.80 5.69 8.81
C ARG A 179 15.81 6.84 8.84
N ALA A 180 14.60 6.59 8.37
CA ALA A 180 13.49 7.57 8.37
C ALA A 180 12.69 7.54 9.70
N ASN A 181 13.40 7.60 10.84
CA ASN A 181 12.80 7.48 12.17
C ASN A 181 12.41 8.81 12.82
N ASN A 182 12.64 9.94 12.15
CA ASN A 182 12.31 11.28 12.65
C ASN A 182 11.27 12.03 11.80
N ASP A 183 10.82 11.43 10.71
CA ASP A 183 9.91 12.04 9.75
C ASP A 183 8.86 11.05 9.22
N TYR A 184 8.76 10.86 7.92
CA TYR A 184 7.72 10.05 7.25
C TYR A 184 7.60 8.61 7.78
N GLY A 185 8.70 7.97 8.17
CA GLY A 185 8.66 6.65 8.77
C GLY A 185 8.00 6.67 10.15
N LYS A 186 8.39 7.64 11.01
CA LYS A 186 7.76 7.88 12.31
C LYS A 186 6.27 8.20 12.17
N TRP A 187 5.92 9.14 11.28
CA TRP A 187 4.53 9.53 11.05
C TRP A 187 3.69 8.37 10.53
N SER A 188 4.26 7.48 9.72
CA SER A 188 3.59 6.25 9.27
C SER A 188 3.23 5.34 10.45
N ALA A 189 4.16 5.14 11.39
CA ALA A 189 3.92 4.35 12.58
C ALA A 189 2.85 4.99 13.50
N GLU A 190 2.92 6.30 13.70
CA GLU A 190 1.95 7.05 14.51
C GLU A 190 0.54 6.97 13.93
N VAL A 191 0.38 7.12 12.61
CA VAL A 191 -0.93 6.99 11.95
C VAL A 191 -1.45 5.55 12.02
N ALA A 192 -0.59 4.56 11.87
CA ALA A 192 -1.00 3.16 12.03
C ALA A 192 -1.57 2.90 13.43
N ALA A 193 -0.88 3.41 14.48
CA ALA A 193 -1.35 3.31 15.86
C ALA A 193 -2.68 4.06 16.08
N GLN A 194 -2.83 5.27 15.54
CA GLN A 194 -4.05 6.07 15.63
C GLN A 194 -5.25 5.40 14.98
N THR A 195 -5.03 4.76 13.84
CA THR A 195 -6.11 4.18 13.03
C THR A 195 -6.37 2.71 13.32
N GLY A 196 -5.50 2.03 14.07
CA GLY A 196 -5.54 0.58 14.23
C GLY A 196 -5.30 -0.16 12.92
N ALA A 197 -4.53 0.40 12.00
CA ALA A 197 -3.98 -0.31 10.85
C ALA A 197 -2.78 -1.14 11.28
N TYR A 198 -2.48 -2.21 10.56
CA TYR A 198 -1.21 -2.91 10.75
C TYR A 198 -0.04 -2.01 10.33
N PHE A 199 1.11 -2.19 10.97
CA PHE A 199 2.33 -1.44 10.62
C PHE A 199 3.50 -2.37 10.31
N VAL A 200 4.16 -2.11 9.17
CA VAL A 200 5.42 -2.75 8.78
C VAL A 200 6.52 -1.71 8.81
N ASP A 201 7.48 -1.85 9.73
CA ASP A 201 8.68 -1.00 9.72
C ASP A 201 9.66 -1.44 8.63
N LEU A 202 9.24 -1.23 7.38
CA LEU A 202 10.00 -1.59 6.19
C LEU A 202 11.35 -0.85 6.13
N ASN A 203 11.39 0.38 6.64
CA ASN A 203 12.61 1.18 6.68
C ASN A 203 13.69 0.49 7.53
N SER A 204 13.39 0.12 8.77
CA SER A 204 14.35 -0.53 9.66
C SER A 204 14.76 -1.90 9.15
N ILE A 205 13.80 -2.74 8.75
CA ILE A 205 14.08 -4.11 8.24
C ILE A 205 15.02 -4.06 7.03
N THR A 206 14.77 -3.14 6.10
CA THR A 206 15.62 -3.00 4.91
C THR A 206 16.97 -2.38 5.23
N SER A 207 17.00 -1.37 6.12
CA SER A 207 18.25 -0.75 6.57
C SER A 207 19.18 -1.75 7.23
N ASP A 208 18.67 -2.67 8.05
CA ASP A 208 19.47 -3.71 8.69
C ASP A 208 20.11 -4.66 7.67
N LYS A 209 19.43 -4.92 6.55
CA LYS A 209 20.01 -5.70 5.43
C LYS A 209 21.10 -4.93 4.70
N TYR A 210 20.88 -3.65 4.43
CA TYR A 210 21.88 -2.80 3.78
C TYR A 210 23.09 -2.54 4.70
N ASP A 211 22.89 -2.39 6.01
CA ASP A 211 23.97 -2.31 6.99
C ASP A 211 24.86 -3.56 6.98
N LYS A 212 24.26 -4.76 6.82
CA LYS A 212 25.00 -6.02 6.72
C LYS A 212 25.77 -6.17 5.41
N LEU A 213 25.22 -5.64 4.30
CA LEU A 213 25.91 -5.62 3.00
C LEU A 213 27.07 -4.61 3.01
N GLY A 214 26.94 -3.52 3.74
CA GLY A 214 27.87 -2.40 3.71
C GLY A 214 27.66 -1.48 2.50
N PRO A 215 28.30 -0.29 2.50
CA PRO A 215 28.07 0.75 1.51
C PRO A 215 28.41 0.33 0.07
N ASP A 216 29.51 -0.40 -0.13
CA ASP A 216 29.98 -0.75 -1.46
C ASP A 216 29.06 -1.77 -2.17
N GLU A 217 28.63 -2.80 -1.46
CA GLU A 217 27.70 -3.79 -2.01
C GLU A 217 26.30 -3.20 -2.17
N THR A 218 25.85 -2.38 -1.21
CA THR A 218 24.56 -1.68 -1.33
C THR A 218 24.52 -0.76 -2.54
N LYS A 219 25.62 -0.05 -2.83
CA LYS A 219 25.71 0.85 -3.98
C LYS A 219 25.44 0.14 -5.32
N LYS A 220 25.82 -1.12 -5.46
CA LYS A 220 25.58 -1.93 -6.68
C LYS A 220 24.09 -2.17 -6.94
N LEU A 221 23.25 -2.04 -5.91
CA LEU A 221 21.78 -2.19 -6.02
C LEU A 221 21.10 -0.94 -6.58
N PHE A 222 21.81 0.20 -6.68
CA PHE A 222 21.28 1.51 -7.06
C PHE A 222 21.94 2.01 -8.35
N PRO A 223 21.37 1.69 -9.52
CA PRO A 223 22.06 1.86 -10.80
C PRO A 223 22.15 3.31 -11.32
N GLY A 224 21.37 4.25 -10.77
CA GLY A 224 21.30 5.59 -11.31
C GLY A 224 21.27 6.72 -10.27
N ASP A 225 20.80 6.45 -9.08
CA ASP A 225 20.68 7.42 -7.98
C ASP A 225 20.67 6.72 -6.63
N HIS A 226 20.49 7.47 -5.54
CA HIS A 226 20.48 6.91 -4.18
C HIS A 226 19.11 6.35 -3.73
N THR A 227 18.09 6.39 -4.59
CA THR A 227 16.69 6.09 -4.19
C THR A 227 16.14 4.84 -4.86
N HIS A 228 16.47 4.65 -6.16
CA HIS A 228 15.84 3.62 -6.97
C HIS A 228 16.75 2.43 -7.17
N THR A 229 16.27 1.27 -6.76
CA THR A 229 17.01 0.01 -6.87
C THR A 229 16.87 -0.63 -8.26
N ASN A 230 17.84 -1.48 -8.62
CA ASN A 230 17.70 -2.46 -9.69
C ASN A 230 16.85 -3.65 -9.21
N ILE A 231 16.73 -4.70 -10.04
CA ILE A 231 15.92 -5.88 -9.72
C ILE A 231 16.41 -6.63 -8.46
N ASP A 232 17.72 -6.68 -8.22
CA ASP A 232 18.29 -7.38 -7.07
C ASP A 232 17.96 -6.61 -5.78
N GLY A 233 18.11 -5.28 -5.79
CA GLY A 233 17.67 -4.44 -4.68
C GLY A 233 16.15 -4.48 -4.47
N ALA A 234 15.36 -4.54 -5.55
CA ALA A 234 13.91 -4.71 -5.46
C ALA A 234 13.54 -6.04 -4.78
N ARG A 235 14.24 -7.14 -5.05
CA ARG A 235 14.05 -8.44 -4.37
C ARG A 235 14.40 -8.39 -2.89
N ILE A 236 15.49 -7.69 -2.51
CA ILE A 236 15.84 -7.48 -1.09
C ILE A 236 14.71 -6.70 -0.40
N ASN A 237 14.21 -5.63 -1.01
CA ASN A 237 13.13 -4.82 -0.48
C ASN A 237 11.81 -5.62 -0.38
N ALA A 238 11.46 -6.43 -1.38
CA ALA A 238 10.30 -7.32 -1.35
C ALA A 238 10.41 -8.38 -0.25
N ALA A 239 11.61 -8.95 -0.05
CA ALA A 239 11.88 -9.86 1.06
C ALA A 239 11.71 -9.17 2.42
N SER A 240 12.10 -7.88 2.55
CA SER A 240 11.87 -7.09 3.75
C SER A 240 10.38 -6.86 4.02
N VAL A 241 9.57 -6.58 2.98
CA VAL A 241 8.12 -6.50 3.11
C VAL A 241 7.54 -7.79 3.67
N THR A 242 7.88 -8.94 3.09
CA THR A 242 7.33 -10.23 3.53
C THR A 242 7.84 -10.64 4.92
N GLU A 243 9.06 -10.27 5.29
CA GLU A 243 9.58 -10.41 6.65
C GLU A 243 8.73 -9.60 7.64
N GLY A 244 8.48 -8.33 7.35
CA GLY A 244 7.61 -7.49 8.17
C GLY A 244 6.19 -8.03 8.27
N LEU A 245 5.62 -8.55 7.18
CA LEU A 245 4.29 -9.17 7.20
C LEU A 245 4.24 -10.41 8.11
N ARG A 246 5.31 -11.23 8.15
CA ARG A 246 5.39 -12.40 9.07
C ARG A 246 5.41 -12.00 10.54
N MET A 247 5.93 -10.81 10.86
CA MET A 247 5.98 -10.29 12.23
C MET A 247 4.62 -9.77 12.72
N LEU A 248 3.68 -9.50 11.84
CA LEU A 248 2.35 -9.00 12.21
C LEU A 248 1.55 -10.09 12.92
N LYS A 249 1.08 -9.78 14.14
CA LYS A 249 0.11 -10.62 14.84
C LYS A 249 -1.25 -10.46 14.16
N ASP A 250 -2.01 -11.55 14.07
CA ASP A 250 -3.40 -11.57 13.61
C ASP A 250 -3.65 -11.00 12.20
N CYS A 251 -2.59 -10.74 11.41
CA CYS A 251 -2.70 -10.36 10.01
C CYS A 251 -2.54 -11.60 9.11
N HIS A 252 -3.66 -12.11 8.61
CA HIS A 252 -3.70 -13.33 7.80
C HIS A 252 -3.10 -13.18 6.38
N LEU A 253 -2.66 -11.99 5.97
CA LEU A 253 -1.93 -11.83 4.71
C LEU A 253 -0.65 -12.69 4.67
N LYS A 254 -0.02 -12.94 5.80
CA LYS A 254 1.17 -13.80 5.92
C LYS A 254 0.90 -15.27 5.56
N ASP A 255 -0.35 -15.73 5.66
CA ASP A 255 -0.73 -17.12 5.39
C ASP A 255 -0.68 -17.45 3.88
N PHE A 256 -0.62 -16.41 3.05
CA PHE A 256 -0.45 -16.52 1.59
C PHE A 256 1.01 -16.45 1.14
N LEU A 257 1.97 -16.28 2.06
CA LEU A 257 3.39 -16.28 1.72
C LEU A 257 3.88 -17.69 1.43
N LEU A 258 4.70 -17.84 0.39
CA LEU A 258 5.40 -19.09 0.13
C LEU A 258 6.29 -19.45 1.32
N GLN A 259 6.25 -20.72 1.72
CA GLN A 259 7.19 -21.24 2.69
C GLN A 259 8.57 -21.34 2.00
N LYS A 260 9.59 -20.77 2.65
CA LYS A 260 10.99 -20.94 2.20
C LYS A 260 11.53 -22.24 2.75
#